data_178233cbe96a0bdc389196797faf274f
#
_entry.id   178233cbe96a0bdc389196797faf274f
#
_cell.length_a   1.000
_cell.length_b   1.000
_cell.length_c   1.000
_cell.angle_alpha   90.00
_cell.angle_beta   90.00
_cell.angle_gamma   90.00
#
_symmetry.space_group_name_H-M   'P 1'
#
loop_
_entity.id
_entity.type
_entity.pdbx_description
1 polymer ?
#
loop_
_entity_poly.entity_id
_entity_poly.type
_entity_poly.pdbx_seq_one_letter_code
_entity_poly.pdbx_strand_id
1 'polypeptide(L)'
;MFLLLIKGLKNSSIPAQNEIFGPVVTAIPFETEEEAVSIANDTQFGLAGAVWTQNIGRAHRISSKVRAGTFWINSYKAIHVSSPFGGSLNSGFGRSSGYEALLEYTAPKSIWLDKNETPQIAFGYTP
;
A
#
# COMPACT_ATOMS: atom_id res chain seq x y z
N MET A 1 10.75 -25.81 12.03
CA MET A 1 9.58 -25.07 11.50
C MET A 1 9.40 -25.50 10.06
N PHE A 2 8.23 -26.03 9.69
CA PHE A 2 7.96 -26.47 8.32
C PHE A 2 7.25 -25.33 7.58
N LEU A 3 7.65 -25.07 6.34
CA LEU A 3 6.97 -24.16 5.43
C LEU A 3 6.03 -24.97 4.53
N LEU A 4 4.75 -24.62 4.48
CA LEU A 4 3.78 -25.20 3.57
C LEU A 4 3.71 -24.36 2.29
N LEU A 5 4.12 -24.95 1.16
CA LEU A 5 3.96 -24.35 -0.16
C LEU A 5 2.78 -24.99 -0.89
N ILE A 6 1.75 -24.22 -1.20
CA ILE A 6 0.58 -24.67 -1.94
C ILE A 6 0.70 -24.24 -3.40
N LYS A 7 0.59 -25.17 -4.33
CA LYS A 7 0.67 -24.96 -5.79
C LYS A 7 -0.62 -25.43 -6.47
N GLY A 8 -0.85 -24.94 -7.68
CA GLY A 8 -1.98 -25.36 -8.52
C GLY A 8 -3.33 -24.75 -8.12
N LEU A 9 -3.34 -23.76 -7.25
CA LEU A 9 -4.54 -23.02 -6.90
C LEU A 9 -4.82 -21.90 -7.93
N LYS A 10 -6.10 -21.59 -8.11
CA LYS A 10 -6.53 -20.35 -8.76
C LYS A 10 -6.39 -19.18 -7.79
N ASN A 11 -6.15 -17.98 -8.31
CA ASN A 11 -6.06 -16.77 -7.48
C ASN A 11 -7.35 -16.53 -6.66
N SER A 12 -8.52 -16.93 -7.17
CA SER A 12 -9.80 -16.81 -6.47
C SER A 12 -10.02 -17.81 -5.33
N SER A 13 -9.07 -18.71 -5.07
CA SER A 13 -9.20 -19.69 -3.99
C SER A 13 -9.03 -19.08 -2.60
N ILE A 14 -9.67 -19.65 -1.60
CA ILE A 14 -9.61 -19.15 -0.21
C ILE A 14 -8.16 -18.98 0.29
N PRO A 15 -7.24 -19.96 0.12
CA PRO A 15 -5.87 -19.79 0.60
C PRO A 15 -5.06 -18.72 -0.15
N ALA A 16 -5.48 -18.32 -1.35
CA ALA A 16 -4.82 -17.26 -2.11
C ALA A 16 -5.37 -15.86 -1.75
N GLN A 17 -6.62 -15.76 -1.31
CA GLN A 17 -7.31 -14.52 -1.04
C GLN A 17 -7.36 -14.14 0.45
N ASN A 18 -7.03 -15.06 1.35
CA ASN A 18 -7.07 -14.79 2.77
C ASN A 18 -5.68 -14.91 3.39
N GLU A 19 -5.37 -14.03 4.32
CA GLU A 19 -4.15 -14.10 5.10
C GLU A 19 -4.22 -15.26 6.09
N ILE A 20 -3.32 -16.24 5.91
CA ILE A 20 -3.15 -17.36 6.84
C ILE A 20 -2.02 -17.00 7.80
N PHE A 21 -2.34 -16.78 9.08
CA PHE A 21 -1.33 -16.51 10.11
C PHE A 21 -0.54 -17.79 10.45
N GLY A 22 0.41 -18.13 9.56
CA GLY A 22 1.23 -19.33 9.68
C GLY A 22 2.30 -19.41 8.58
N PRO A 23 3.15 -20.44 8.60
CA PRO A 23 4.20 -20.65 7.60
C PRO A 23 3.62 -21.24 6.29
N VAL A 24 2.69 -20.52 5.67
CA VAL A 24 1.99 -20.94 4.45
C VAL A 24 2.26 -19.94 3.33
N VAL A 25 2.59 -20.45 2.15
CA VAL A 25 2.79 -19.65 0.92
C VAL A 25 2.01 -20.30 -0.22
N THR A 26 1.28 -19.51 -0.98
CA THR A 26 0.66 -19.92 -2.24
C THR A 26 1.54 -19.52 -3.41
N ALA A 27 1.71 -20.39 -4.39
CA ALA A 27 2.43 -20.11 -5.63
C ALA A 27 1.47 -20.22 -6.83
N ILE A 28 1.32 -19.12 -7.55
CA ILE A 28 0.45 -18.99 -8.71
C ILE A 28 1.34 -18.71 -9.91
N PRO A 29 1.38 -19.56 -10.94
CA PRO A 29 2.14 -19.30 -12.15
C PRO A 29 1.46 -18.21 -12.98
N PHE A 30 2.25 -17.51 -13.77
CA PHE A 30 1.81 -16.52 -14.76
C PHE A 30 2.68 -16.62 -16.00
N GLU A 31 2.17 -16.17 -17.15
CA GLU A 31 2.87 -16.21 -18.42
C GLU A 31 3.39 -14.84 -18.85
N THR A 32 2.69 -13.77 -18.50
CA THR A 32 3.03 -12.40 -18.91
C THR A 32 3.20 -11.46 -17.71
N GLU A 33 3.87 -10.33 -17.94
CA GLU A 33 4.04 -9.27 -16.93
C GLU A 33 2.68 -8.66 -16.54
N GLU A 34 1.79 -8.52 -17.51
CA GLU A 34 0.44 -7.99 -17.32
C GLU A 34 -0.41 -8.93 -16.45
N GLU A 35 -0.31 -10.22 -16.69
CA GLU A 35 -0.99 -11.24 -15.89
C GLU A 35 -0.48 -11.23 -14.45
N ALA A 36 0.85 -11.18 -14.26
CA ALA A 36 1.44 -11.10 -12.92
C ALA A 36 0.92 -9.89 -12.13
N VAL A 37 0.86 -8.73 -12.77
CA VAL A 37 0.32 -7.50 -12.17
C VAL A 37 -1.18 -7.64 -11.86
N SER A 38 -1.94 -8.25 -12.76
CA SER A 38 -3.37 -8.50 -12.57
C SER A 38 -3.61 -9.41 -11.36
N ILE A 39 -2.90 -10.53 -11.27
CA ILE A 39 -2.97 -11.47 -10.14
C ILE A 39 -2.57 -10.77 -8.83
N ALA A 40 -1.47 -10.00 -8.84
CA ALA A 40 -1.00 -9.29 -7.66
C ALA A 40 -1.98 -8.22 -7.15
N ASN A 41 -2.75 -7.62 -8.05
CA ASN A 41 -3.77 -6.62 -7.72
C ASN A 41 -5.16 -7.18 -7.43
N ASP A 42 -5.41 -8.44 -7.76
CA ASP A 42 -6.68 -9.14 -7.51
C ASP A 42 -6.71 -9.67 -6.06
N THR A 43 -6.69 -8.76 -5.12
CA THR A 43 -6.76 -8.98 -3.68
C THR A 43 -7.35 -7.75 -2.98
N GLN A 44 -7.94 -7.98 -1.81
CA GLN A 44 -8.43 -6.90 -0.95
C GLN A 44 -7.31 -6.25 -0.10
N PHE A 45 -6.10 -6.76 -0.14
CA PHE A 45 -4.96 -6.29 0.64
C PHE A 45 -3.98 -5.46 -0.21
N GLY A 46 -3.17 -4.65 0.45
CA GLY A 46 -2.19 -3.80 -0.21
C GLY A 46 -1.10 -3.30 0.75
N LEU A 47 -0.56 -4.19 1.59
CA LEU A 47 0.49 -3.81 2.51
C LEU A 47 1.84 -3.69 1.80
N ALA A 48 2.27 -4.76 1.16
CA ALA A 48 3.60 -4.84 0.61
C ALA A 48 3.66 -5.73 -0.64
N GLY A 49 4.59 -5.42 -1.52
CA GLY A 49 4.91 -6.23 -2.69
C GLY A 49 6.40 -6.26 -2.97
N ALA A 50 6.83 -7.20 -3.79
CA ALA A 50 8.22 -7.27 -4.23
C ALA A 50 8.34 -7.90 -5.62
N VAL A 51 9.40 -7.55 -6.33
CA VAL A 51 9.77 -8.16 -7.61
C VAL A 51 11.25 -8.48 -7.65
N TRP A 52 11.58 -9.64 -8.20
CA TRP A 52 12.96 -10.04 -8.48
C TRP A 52 13.18 -10.05 -9.99
N THR A 53 14.04 -9.18 -10.46
CA THR A 53 14.38 -9.08 -11.90
C THR A 53 15.70 -8.34 -12.08
N GLN A 54 16.46 -8.71 -13.13
CA GLN A 54 17.64 -7.97 -13.58
C GLN A 54 17.27 -6.85 -14.58
N ASN A 55 16.03 -6.83 -15.09
CA ASN A 55 15.57 -5.80 -16.00
C ASN A 55 15.00 -4.61 -15.21
N ILE A 56 15.74 -3.51 -15.17
CA ILE A 56 15.36 -2.30 -14.44
C ILE A 56 14.05 -1.68 -14.96
N GLY A 57 13.80 -1.71 -16.25
CA GLY A 57 12.55 -1.22 -16.84
C GLY A 57 11.35 -2.05 -16.36
N ARG A 58 11.48 -3.37 -16.28
CA ARG A 58 10.45 -4.25 -15.69
C ARG A 58 10.24 -3.95 -14.22
N ALA A 59 11.33 -3.78 -13.46
CA ALA A 59 11.24 -3.46 -12.04
C ALA A 59 10.37 -2.22 -11.80
N HIS A 60 10.61 -1.13 -12.55
CA HIS A 60 9.84 0.10 -12.45
C HIS A 60 8.39 -0.05 -12.92
N ARG A 61 8.15 -0.73 -14.03
CA ARG A 61 6.78 -0.94 -14.52
C ARG A 61 5.93 -1.74 -13.52
N ILE A 62 6.48 -2.80 -12.95
CA ILE A 62 5.75 -3.64 -11.98
C ILE A 62 5.54 -2.87 -10.68
N SER A 63 6.57 -2.23 -10.13
CA SER A 63 6.45 -1.49 -8.87
C SER A 63 5.45 -0.34 -8.94
N SER A 64 5.28 0.29 -10.10
CA SER A 64 4.29 1.37 -10.28
C SER A 64 2.86 0.87 -10.51
N LYS A 65 2.68 -0.36 -10.99
CA LYS A 65 1.36 -0.93 -11.31
C LYS A 65 0.77 -1.77 -10.18
N VAL A 66 1.60 -2.36 -9.33
CA VAL A 66 1.13 -3.16 -8.20
C VAL A 66 0.74 -2.26 -7.05
N ARG A 67 -0.49 -2.43 -6.56
CA ARG A 67 -1.06 -1.66 -5.45
C ARG A 67 -0.54 -2.18 -4.11
N ALA A 68 0.55 -1.59 -3.65
CA ALA A 68 1.11 -1.89 -2.34
C ALA A 68 1.64 -0.60 -1.71
N GLY A 69 1.49 -0.46 -0.40
CA GLY A 69 2.00 0.71 0.32
C GLY A 69 3.53 0.72 0.41
N THR A 70 4.16 -0.45 0.37
CA THR A 70 5.61 -0.60 0.29
C THR A 70 5.95 -1.62 -0.80
N PHE A 71 6.95 -1.30 -1.63
CA PHE A 71 7.36 -2.19 -2.70
C PHE A 71 8.89 -2.33 -2.76
N TRP A 72 9.37 -3.56 -2.86
CA TRP A 72 10.80 -3.86 -2.94
C TRP A 72 11.20 -4.39 -4.31
N ILE A 73 12.40 -4.06 -4.73
CA ILE A 73 13.03 -4.59 -5.94
C ILE A 73 14.28 -5.35 -5.51
N ASN A 74 14.35 -6.64 -5.86
CA ASN A 74 15.45 -7.56 -5.54
C ASN A 74 15.80 -7.59 -4.04
N SER A 75 14.81 -7.31 -3.20
CA SER A 75 14.93 -7.23 -1.74
C SER A 75 13.59 -7.57 -1.11
N TYR A 76 13.58 -7.84 0.20
CA TYR A 76 12.34 -8.04 0.95
C TYR A 76 12.55 -7.67 2.43
N LYS A 77 11.55 -7.02 3.04
CA LYS A 77 11.57 -6.58 4.44
C LYS A 77 12.70 -5.59 4.79
N ALA A 78 13.33 -4.94 3.82
CA ALA A 78 14.22 -3.83 4.10
C ALA A 78 13.37 -2.62 4.54
N ILE A 79 13.48 -2.21 5.79
CA ILE A 79 12.74 -1.09 6.39
C ILE A 79 13.74 -0.10 6.96
N HIS A 80 13.50 1.18 6.74
CA HIS A 80 14.31 2.25 7.29
C HIS A 80 13.41 3.32 7.93
N VAL A 81 13.83 3.89 9.03
CA VAL A 81 13.05 4.87 9.80
C VAL A 81 12.68 6.14 9.01
N SER A 82 13.46 6.49 7.99
CA SER A 82 13.17 7.63 7.10
C SER A 82 12.27 7.29 5.91
N SER A 83 11.87 6.02 5.77
CA SER A 83 11.03 5.55 4.67
C SER A 83 9.63 5.24 5.16
N PRO A 84 8.57 5.81 4.58
CA PRO A 84 7.22 5.55 5.05
C PRO A 84 6.87 4.08 4.83
N PHE A 85 6.25 3.47 5.84
CA PHE A 85 5.76 2.10 5.80
C PHE A 85 4.28 2.06 6.20
N GLY A 86 3.46 1.37 5.42
CA GLY A 86 2.04 1.23 5.72
C GLY A 86 1.27 0.63 4.56
N GLY A 87 0.05 0.22 4.83
CA GLY A 87 -0.83 -0.45 3.89
C GLY A 87 -1.73 0.48 3.09
N SER A 88 -2.46 -0.14 2.19
CA SER A 88 -3.62 0.40 1.49
C SER A 88 -4.73 -0.65 1.47
N LEU A 89 -5.92 -0.28 1.06
CA LEU A 89 -7.10 -1.17 1.06
C LEU A 89 -7.35 -1.75 2.47
N ASN A 90 -7.69 -3.03 2.57
CA ASN A 90 -7.95 -3.69 3.86
C ASN A 90 -6.69 -3.91 4.72
N SER A 91 -5.50 -3.62 4.19
CA SER A 91 -4.26 -3.59 4.98
C SER A 91 -4.11 -2.35 5.83
N GLY A 92 -5.06 -1.40 5.76
CA GLY A 92 -5.11 -0.22 6.60
C GLY A 92 -4.75 1.07 5.87
N PHE A 93 -4.68 2.15 6.63
CA PHE A 93 -4.34 3.51 6.19
C PHE A 93 -3.30 4.11 7.14
N GLY A 94 -2.79 5.28 6.78
CA GLY A 94 -1.71 5.91 7.53
C GLY A 94 -0.33 5.36 7.17
N ARG A 95 0.69 5.97 7.73
CA ARG A 95 2.09 5.55 7.54
C ARG A 95 2.86 5.64 8.85
N SER A 96 3.55 4.55 9.20
CA SER A 96 4.59 4.57 10.23
C SER A 96 5.93 4.83 9.57
N SER A 97 6.83 5.50 10.27
CA SER A 97 8.12 5.95 9.75
C SER A 97 8.02 7.01 8.63
N GLY A 98 9.15 7.56 8.23
CA GLY A 98 9.20 8.67 7.28
C GLY A 98 8.61 9.97 7.81
N TYR A 99 8.55 10.97 6.96
CA TYR A 99 7.94 12.27 7.29
C TYR A 99 6.43 12.13 7.53
N GLU A 100 5.77 11.25 6.81
CA GLU A 100 4.33 11.00 6.88
C GLU A 100 3.89 10.55 8.27
N ALA A 101 4.75 9.84 9.00
CA ALA A 101 4.47 9.43 10.37
C ALA A 101 4.25 10.62 11.32
N LEU A 102 4.86 11.77 11.07
CA LEU A 102 4.64 12.96 11.89
C LEU A 102 3.21 13.46 11.80
N LEU A 103 2.57 13.28 10.65
CA LEU A 103 1.18 13.71 10.43
C LEU A 103 0.19 12.90 11.27
N GLU A 104 0.53 11.63 11.57
CA GLU A 104 -0.31 10.76 12.42
C GLU A 104 -0.35 11.23 13.88
N TYR A 105 0.66 11.98 14.33
CA TYR A 105 0.76 12.49 15.70
C TYR A 105 0.40 13.98 15.81
N THR A 106 -0.07 14.61 14.72
CA THR A 106 -0.41 16.03 14.68
C THR A 106 -1.83 16.25 14.20
N ALA A 107 -2.44 17.34 14.62
CA ALA A 107 -3.72 17.77 14.11
C ALA A 107 -3.59 19.20 13.56
N PRO A 108 -3.99 19.46 12.31
CA PRO A 108 -3.98 20.80 11.76
C PRO A 108 -5.02 21.68 12.48
N LYS A 109 -4.64 22.90 12.79
CA LYS A 109 -5.53 23.91 13.34
C LYS A 109 -5.53 25.15 12.46
N SER A 110 -6.68 25.54 11.95
CA SER A 110 -6.85 26.79 11.23
C SER A 110 -7.33 27.89 12.20
N ILE A 111 -6.68 29.05 12.14
CA ILE A 111 -7.04 30.21 12.94
C ILE A 111 -7.30 31.37 11.98
N TRP A 112 -8.50 31.88 12.02
CA TRP A 112 -8.90 33.05 11.24
C TRP A 112 -9.10 34.22 12.18
N LEU A 113 -8.44 35.34 11.89
CA LEU A 113 -8.59 36.58 12.61
C LEU A 113 -9.23 37.60 11.66
N ASP A 114 -10.46 37.99 11.93
CA ASP A 114 -11.09 39.13 11.29
C ASP A 114 -10.82 40.38 12.12
N LYS A 115 -10.32 41.44 11.47
CA LYS A 115 -10.04 42.74 12.08
C LYS A 115 -11.12 43.77 11.76
N ASN A 116 -12.15 43.40 11.04
CA ASN A 116 -13.24 44.27 10.69
C ASN A 116 -14.25 44.34 11.85
N GLU A 117 -14.76 45.55 12.12
CA GLU A 117 -15.82 45.73 13.12
C GLU A 117 -17.12 45.06 12.72
N THR A 118 -17.36 44.88 11.42
CA THR A 118 -18.49 44.13 10.88
C THR A 118 -17.98 42.82 10.32
N PRO A 119 -18.36 41.65 10.91
CA PRO A 119 -17.93 40.34 10.41
C PRO A 119 -18.37 40.15 8.96
N GLN A 120 -17.45 39.67 8.12
CA GLN A 120 -17.81 39.23 6.78
C GLN A 120 -18.58 37.92 6.85
N ILE A 121 -19.76 37.88 6.24
CA ILE A 121 -20.57 36.67 6.15
C ILE A 121 -19.94 35.77 5.09
N ALA A 122 -19.35 34.64 5.53
CA ALA A 122 -18.81 33.61 4.64
C ALA A 122 -19.95 32.73 4.08
N PHE A 123 -19.68 32.02 2.98
CA PHE A 123 -20.56 31.02 2.37
C PHE A 123 -21.83 31.53 1.67
N GLY A 124 -21.78 32.73 1.06
CA GLY A 124 -22.83 33.18 0.16
C GLY A 124 -24.19 33.49 0.79
N TYR A 125 -24.25 33.62 2.10
CA TYR A 125 -25.39 34.23 2.75
C TYR A 125 -25.31 35.74 2.57
N THR A 126 -26.18 36.31 1.78
CA THR A 126 -26.44 37.73 1.77
C THR A 126 -27.43 38.05 2.90
N PRO A 127 -27.25 39.15 3.64
CA PRO A 127 -28.22 39.57 4.66
C PRO A 127 -29.60 39.85 4.04
#